data_8d05dabb96b5c923c49f3c977d03a980
#
_entry.id   8d05dabb96b5c923c49f3c977d03a980
#
_cell.length_a   1.000
_cell.length_b   1.000
_cell.length_c   1.000
_cell.angle_alpha   90.00
_cell.angle_beta   90.00
_cell.angle_gamma   90.00
#
_symmetry.space_group_name_H-M   'P 1'
#
loop_
_entity.id
_entity.type
_entity.pdbx_description
1 polymer ?
#
loop_
_entity_poly.entity_id
_entity_poly.type
_entity_poly.pdbx_seq_one_letter_code
_entity_poly.pdbx_strand_id
1 'polypeptide(L)'
;MTTVAILGTGKMGAAMAHRLADSGFELTLWNRTATKAEELRVGRVAATPAEAARDAEVVISSLTNDAAVRAVYLGEGGVLESATDKLLVDASTAGPEVAEELGRQAQEQGARLLEAPVVGSVPAVENGKLLILVGGDRAVLEQARPVLQHLGEIIYVGEWASAQRLKLIANSMLGITSAAAAELLTAGKAIGLDPNQIFSILVRFSPGLGARESGFLHDQHTPTMFAVRDLVKDLNLGERIYDERGARTPLTRLTRELYTETMPGSADLDISAIVRRPAQM
;
A
#
# COMPACT_ATOMS: atom_id res chain seq x y z
N MET A 1 11.65 -4.91 25.72
CA MET A 1 10.52 -4.33 24.96
C MET A 1 11.02 -4.24 23.54
N THR A 2 10.32 -4.82 22.58
CA THR A 2 10.80 -4.82 21.19
C THR A 2 10.74 -3.41 20.62
N THR A 3 11.85 -2.94 20.04
CA THR A 3 11.98 -1.64 19.42
C THR A 3 11.68 -1.74 17.93
N VAL A 4 10.81 -0.86 17.41
CA VAL A 4 10.40 -0.87 16.01
C VAL A 4 10.68 0.50 15.37
N ALA A 5 11.31 0.49 14.20
CA ALA A 5 11.42 1.70 13.38
C ALA A 5 10.33 1.72 12.30
N ILE A 6 9.68 2.87 12.10
CA ILE A 6 8.72 3.10 11.00
C ILE A 6 9.31 4.13 10.05
N LEU A 7 9.53 3.71 8.81
CA LEU A 7 10.09 4.55 7.73
C LEU A 7 9.00 4.92 6.73
N GLY A 8 8.70 6.21 6.67
CA GLY A 8 7.59 6.74 5.90
C GLY A 8 6.33 6.86 6.74
N THR A 9 6.02 8.08 7.19
CA THR A 9 4.84 8.43 7.98
C THR A 9 3.76 9.07 7.10
N GLY A 10 3.54 8.47 5.92
CA GLY A 10 2.34 8.71 5.13
C GLY A 10 1.11 8.11 5.82
N LYS A 11 -0.06 8.13 5.16
CA LYS A 11 -1.32 7.65 5.77
C LYS A 11 -1.20 6.26 6.40
N MET A 12 -0.64 5.29 5.67
CA MET A 12 -0.51 3.91 6.15
C MET A 12 0.56 3.78 7.24
N GLY A 13 1.75 4.35 7.03
CA GLY A 13 2.83 4.29 8.01
C GLY A 13 2.50 5.02 9.31
N ALA A 14 1.78 6.15 9.25
CA ALA A 14 1.27 6.84 10.43
C ALA A 14 0.28 5.96 11.22
N ALA A 15 -0.67 5.33 10.53
CA ALA A 15 -1.62 4.41 11.16
C ALA A 15 -0.92 3.20 11.78
N MET A 16 0.10 2.62 11.08
CA MET A 16 0.92 1.53 11.63
C MET A 16 1.67 1.99 12.89
N ALA A 17 2.25 3.21 12.88
CA ALA A 17 2.95 3.76 14.04
C ALA A 17 2.01 3.89 15.25
N HIS A 18 0.83 4.48 15.09
CA HIS A 18 -0.16 4.57 16.18
C HIS A 18 -0.56 3.18 16.68
N ARG A 19 -0.90 2.26 15.77
CA ARG A 19 -1.33 0.91 16.15
C ARG A 19 -0.27 0.15 16.94
N LEU A 20 1.00 0.26 16.55
CA LEU A 20 2.11 -0.41 17.27
C LEU A 20 2.42 0.28 18.60
N ALA A 21 2.36 1.62 18.67
CA ALA A 21 2.49 2.35 19.92
C ALA A 21 1.40 1.93 20.94
N ASP A 22 0.14 1.86 20.50
CA ASP A 22 -0.99 1.41 21.31
C ASP A 22 -0.84 -0.06 21.75
N SER A 23 -0.09 -0.85 20.99
CA SER A 23 0.25 -2.25 21.32
C SER A 23 1.48 -2.37 22.25
N GLY A 24 2.08 -1.26 22.68
CA GLY A 24 3.17 -1.22 23.65
C GLY A 24 4.58 -1.36 23.06
N PHE A 25 4.76 -1.15 21.76
CA PHE A 25 6.09 -1.11 21.14
C PHE A 25 6.75 0.25 21.35
N GLU A 26 8.07 0.26 21.52
CA GLU A 26 8.88 1.47 21.50
C GLU A 26 9.23 1.84 20.06
N LEU A 27 8.89 3.08 19.63
CA LEU A 27 9.00 3.46 18.22
C LEU A 27 10.09 4.49 17.98
N THR A 28 10.79 4.29 16.85
CA THR A 28 11.58 5.31 16.17
C THR A 28 10.97 5.58 14.80
N LEU A 29 10.71 6.84 14.50
CA LEU A 29 10.04 7.26 13.28
C LEU A 29 11.01 7.99 12.36
N TRP A 30 10.88 7.76 11.08
CA TRP A 30 11.56 8.58 10.08
C TRP A 30 10.61 8.90 8.92
N ASN A 31 10.69 10.11 8.42
CA ASN A 31 10.03 10.51 7.17
C ASN A 31 10.85 11.58 6.46
N ARG A 32 10.87 11.56 5.13
CA ARG A 32 11.59 12.57 4.33
C ARG A 32 11.26 14.01 4.71
N THR A 33 9.99 14.27 5.08
CA THR A 33 9.55 15.53 5.70
C THR A 33 9.41 15.28 7.20
N ALA A 34 10.40 15.67 7.99
CA ALA A 34 10.51 15.33 9.41
C ALA A 34 9.26 15.73 10.22
N THR A 35 8.67 16.89 9.93
CA THR A 35 7.47 17.39 10.61
C THR A 35 6.31 16.38 10.59
N LYS A 36 6.16 15.58 9.53
CA LYS A 36 5.13 14.53 9.46
C LYS A 36 5.36 13.39 10.46
N ALA A 37 6.60 13.11 10.83
CA ALA A 37 6.91 12.13 11.86
C ALA A 37 6.74 12.73 13.26
N GLU A 38 7.16 14.00 13.45
CA GLU A 38 7.04 14.74 14.71
C GLU A 38 5.58 14.94 15.13
N GLU A 39 4.69 15.24 14.18
CA GLU A 39 3.26 15.43 14.40
C GLU A 39 2.57 14.19 15.00
N LEU A 40 3.09 12.99 14.76
CA LEU A 40 2.47 11.75 15.29
C LEU A 40 2.61 11.61 16.80
N ARG A 41 3.70 12.11 17.41
CA ARG A 41 3.95 12.12 18.86
C ARG A 41 3.89 10.72 19.52
N VAL A 42 4.24 9.67 18.79
CA VAL A 42 4.18 8.28 19.26
C VAL A 42 5.55 7.60 19.34
N GLY A 43 6.64 8.35 19.17
CA GLY A 43 7.98 7.81 19.24
C GLY A 43 9.06 8.87 19.00
N ARG A 44 10.34 8.44 19.07
CA ARG A 44 11.49 9.27 18.73
C ARG A 44 11.54 9.50 17.22
N VAL A 45 11.93 10.69 16.76
CA VAL A 45 12.16 10.98 15.34
C VAL A 45 13.64 10.94 15.05
N ALA A 46 14.04 10.19 14.03
CA ALA A 46 15.41 10.07 13.55
C ALA A 46 15.66 11.01 12.37
N ALA A 47 16.91 11.46 12.20
CA ALA A 47 17.30 12.34 11.11
C ALA A 47 17.49 11.60 9.78
N THR A 48 17.91 10.31 9.82
CA THR A 48 18.14 9.47 8.63
C THR A 48 17.48 8.11 8.79
N PRO A 49 17.20 7.38 7.67
CA PRO A 49 16.75 6.00 7.74
C PRO A 49 17.72 5.07 8.49
N ALA A 50 19.04 5.24 8.29
CA ALA A 50 20.08 4.49 8.98
C ALA A 50 20.04 4.73 10.50
N GLU A 51 19.85 5.97 10.94
CA GLU A 51 19.70 6.30 12.35
C GLU A 51 18.45 5.61 12.95
N ALA A 52 17.32 5.64 12.23
CA ALA A 52 16.12 4.97 12.69
C ALA A 52 16.32 3.45 12.82
N ALA A 53 17.02 2.84 11.87
CA ALA A 53 17.27 1.40 11.86
C ALA A 53 18.27 0.95 12.93
N ARG A 54 19.23 1.81 13.32
CA ARG A 54 20.33 1.46 14.23
C ARG A 54 19.85 0.89 15.56
N ASP A 55 18.86 1.53 16.17
CA ASP A 55 18.40 1.20 17.51
C ASP A 55 17.17 0.27 17.49
N ALA A 56 16.65 -0.07 16.30
CA ALA A 56 15.47 -0.92 16.15
C ALA A 56 15.84 -2.40 15.96
N GLU A 57 15.05 -3.29 16.53
CA GLU A 57 15.09 -4.73 16.23
C GLU A 57 14.36 -5.05 14.93
N VAL A 58 13.24 -4.35 14.68
CA VAL A 58 12.42 -4.50 13.47
C VAL A 58 12.27 -3.14 12.80
N VAL A 59 12.50 -3.08 11.50
CA VAL A 59 12.32 -1.88 10.67
C VAL A 59 11.20 -2.12 9.69
N ILE A 60 10.13 -1.33 9.75
CA ILE A 60 9.00 -1.40 8.81
C ILE A 60 9.00 -0.15 7.95
N SER A 61 9.01 -0.32 6.62
CA SER A 61 8.87 0.78 5.68
C SER A 61 7.49 0.82 5.02
N SER A 62 6.96 2.01 4.80
CA SER A 62 5.71 2.26 4.05
C SER A 62 5.89 3.47 3.15
N LEU A 63 6.36 3.22 1.93
CA LEU A 63 6.86 4.21 0.99
C LEU A 63 5.98 4.26 -0.28
N THR A 64 6.11 5.33 -1.05
CA THR A 64 5.15 5.63 -2.12
C THR A 64 5.43 4.94 -3.46
N ASN A 65 6.70 4.65 -3.78
CA ASN A 65 7.12 4.11 -5.08
C ASN A 65 8.53 3.54 -5.04
N ASP A 66 8.94 2.90 -6.12
CA ASP A 66 10.24 2.27 -6.32
C ASP A 66 11.44 3.20 -6.02
N ALA A 67 11.36 4.45 -6.50
CA ALA A 67 12.43 5.43 -6.28
C ALA A 67 12.57 5.78 -4.79
N ALA A 68 11.45 5.91 -4.07
CA ALA A 68 11.46 6.16 -2.63
C ALA A 68 11.99 4.95 -1.85
N VAL A 69 11.63 3.74 -2.26
CA VAL A 69 12.14 2.49 -1.66
C VAL A 69 13.66 2.41 -1.84
N ARG A 70 14.16 2.57 -3.07
CA ARG A 70 15.61 2.57 -3.32
C ARG A 70 16.34 3.65 -2.52
N ALA A 71 15.83 4.89 -2.52
CA ALA A 71 16.47 5.99 -1.80
C ALA A 71 16.55 5.73 -0.30
N VAL A 72 15.50 5.14 0.31
CA VAL A 72 15.46 4.88 1.76
C VAL A 72 16.34 3.69 2.14
N TYR A 73 16.43 2.67 1.31
CA TYR A 73 17.22 1.48 1.61
C TYR A 73 18.67 1.59 1.17
N LEU A 74 18.93 2.08 -0.06
CA LEU A 74 20.21 2.04 -0.75
C LEU A 74 20.91 3.40 -0.88
N GLY A 75 20.18 4.49 -0.60
CA GLY A 75 20.75 5.86 -0.68
C GLY A 75 21.70 6.15 0.47
N GLU A 76 22.40 7.30 0.38
CA GLU A 76 23.24 7.82 1.46
C GLU A 76 22.40 8.00 2.74
N GLY A 77 22.92 7.52 3.87
CA GLY A 77 22.16 7.44 5.14
C GLY A 77 20.98 6.46 5.10
N GLY A 78 20.98 5.54 4.15
CA GLY A 78 19.93 4.54 3.96
C GLY A 78 19.97 3.41 5.00
N VAL A 79 18.89 2.65 5.05
CA VAL A 79 18.70 1.57 6.02
C VAL A 79 19.87 0.59 6.02
N LEU A 80 20.34 0.18 4.83
CA LEU A 80 21.35 -0.86 4.71
C LEU A 80 22.73 -0.49 5.29
N GLU A 81 23.00 0.80 5.52
CA GLU A 81 24.23 1.22 6.23
C GLU A 81 24.26 0.80 7.72
N SER A 82 23.10 0.49 8.31
CA SER A 82 22.93 0.10 9.71
C SER A 82 22.12 -1.18 9.89
N ALA A 83 22.03 -2.02 8.86
CA ALA A 83 21.08 -3.13 8.79
C ALA A 83 21.61 -4.49 9.24
N THR A 84 22.92 -4.62 9.54
CA THR A 84 23.51 -5.89 9.99
C THR A 84 22.72 -6.45 11.17
N ASP A 85 22.32 -7.73 11.07
CA ASP A 85 21.46 -8.44 12.05
C ASP A 85 20.06 -7.86 12.27
N LYS A 86 19.63 -6.87 11.49
CA LYS A 86 18.29 -6.29 11.59
C LYS A 86 17.25 -7.09 10.82
N LEU A 87 16.01 -6.99 11.28
CA LEU A 87 14.84 -7.52 10.60
C LEU A 87 14.13 -6.37 9.87
N LEU A 88 14.17 -6.41 8.56
CA LEU A 88 13.58 -5.40 7.68
C LEU A 88 12.28 -5.92 7.08
N VAL A 89 11.25 -5.09 7.04
CA VAL A 89 9.93 -5.41 6.47
C VAL A 89 9.50 -4.26 5.56
N ASP A 90 9.48 -4.49 4.25
CA ASP A 90 8.98 -3.49 3.31
C ASP A 90 7.48 -3.70 3.02
N ALA A 91 6.65 -2.85 3.64
CA ALA A 91 5.19 -2.82 3.43
C ALA A 91 4.77 -1.93 2.25
N SER A 92 5.70 -1.40 1.49
CA SER A 92 5.44 -0.58 0.30
C SER A 92 4.89 -1.42 -0.85
N THR A 93 4.16 -0.78 -1.78
CA THR A 93 3.84 -1.39 -3.08
C THR A 93 4.85 -0.91 -4.10
N ALA A 94 5.78 -1.78 -4.46
CA ALA A 94 6.88 -1.54 -5.40
C ALA A 94 6.89 -2.58 -6.54
N GLY A 95 7.74 -2.37 -7.54
CA GLY A 95 7.98 -3.36 -8.58
C GLY A 95 8.63 -4.62 -8.01
N PRO A 96 8.28 -5.83 -8.52
CA PRO A 96 8.91 -7.08 -8.09
C PRO A 96 10.43 -7.07 -8.22
N GLU A 97 10.96 -6.41 -9.23
CA GLU A 97 12.41 -6.23 -9.43
C GLU A 97 13.07 -5.43 -8.31
N VAL A 98 12.36 -4.47 -7.71
CA VAL A 98 12.85 -3.74 -6.53
C VAL A 98 12.93 -4.64 -5.32
N ALA A 99 11.91 -5.48 -5.11
CA ALA A 99 11.91 -6.45 -4.01
C ALA A 99 13.07 -7.45 -4.15
N GLU A 100 13.32 -7.97 -5.36
CA GLU A 100 14.45 -8.87 -5.64
C GLU A 100 15.81 -8.17 -5.45
N GLU A 101 15.95 -6.93 -5.91
CA GLU A 101 17.14 -6.10 -5.71
C GLU A 101 17.44 -5.89 -4.23
N LEU A 102 16.44 -5.45 -3.47
CA LEU A 102 16.59 -5.21 -2.04
C LEU A 102 16.88 -6.48 -1.25
N GLY A 103 16.22 -7.60 -1.58
CA GLY A 103 16.48 -8.88 -0.94
C GLY A 103 17.93 -9.32 -1.07
N ARG A 104 18.50 -9.21 -2.27
CA ARG A 104 19.90 -9.51 -2.52
C ARG A 104 20.84 -8.56 -1.75
N GLN A 105 20.61 -7.26 -1.84
CA GLN A 105 21.44 -6.26 -1.17
C GLN A 105 21.38 -6.38 0.36
N ALA A 106 20.20 -6.65 0.92
CA ALA A 106 20.03 -6.89 2.34
C ALA A 106 20.84 -8.13 2.78
N GLN A 107 20.78 -9.21 2.02
CA GLN A 107 21.54 -10.43 2.31
C GLN A 107 23.05 -10.18 2.26
N GLU A 108 23.55 -9.42 1.29
CA GLU A 108 24.96 -9.03 1.17
C GLU A 108 25.45 -8.24 2.38
N GLN A 109 24.56 -7.45 3.03
CA GLN A 109 24.84 -6.66 4.24
C GLN A 109 24.54 -7.41 5.55
N GLY A 110 24.18 -8.70 5.48
CA GLY A 110 23.83 -9.50 6.65
C GLY A 110 22.50 -9.12 7.31
N ALA A 111 21.63 -8.43 6.58
CA ALA A 111 20.28 -8.11 7.03
C ALA A 111 19.28 -9.19 6.57
N ARG A 112 18.16 -9.30 7.29
CA ARG A 112 17.03 -10.16 6.96
C ARG A 112 15.88 -9.28 6.51
N LEU A 113 15.50 -9.38 5.24
CA LEU A 113 14.43 -8.57 4.66
C LEU A 113 13.24 -9.44 4.27
N LEU A 114 12.03 -8.93 4.49
CA LEU A 114 10.76 -9.44 3.97
C LEU A 114 10.11 -8.36 3.11
N GLU A 115 9.52 -8.73 1.99
CA GLU A 115 8.50 -7.93 1.37
C GLU A 115 7.15 -8.23 2.04
N ALA A 116 6.39 -7.19 2.37
CA ALA A 116 5.15 -7.34 3.11
C ALA A 116 4.08 -6.31 2.70
N PRO A 117 3.79 -6.17 1.37
CA PRO A 117 2.74 -5.25 0.94
C PRO A 117 1.40 -5.64 1.56
N VAL A 118 0.57 -4.62 1.85
CA VAL A 118 -0.67 -4.78 2.59
C VAL A 118 -1.91 -4.55 1.74
N VAL A 119 -2.98 -5.28 2.03
CA VAL A 119 -4.32 -5.05 1.47
C VAL A 119 -5.22 -4.56 2.61
N GLY A 120 -5.83 -3.40 2.38
CA GLY A 120 -6.63 -2.67 3.36
C GLY A 120 -6.31 -1.17 3.32
N SER A 121 -6.97 -0.42 4.18
CA SER A 121 -6.82 1.02 4.32
C SER A 121 -6.60 1.41 5.79
N VAL A 122 -6.47 2.70 6.08
CA VAL A 122 -6.23 3.20 7.45
C VAL A 122 -7.15 2.57 8.51
N PRO A 123 -8.50 2.49 8.31
CA PRO A 123 -9.36 1.82 9.27
C PRO A 123 -9.02 0.33 9.50
N ALA A 124 -8.49 -0.36 8.49
CA ALA A 124 -8.06 -1.75 8.68
C ALA A 124 -6.79 -1.84 9.55
N VAL A 125 -5.84 -0.90 9.40
CA VAL A 125 -4.65 -0.81 10.28
C VAL A 125 -5.06 -0.56 11.72
N GLU A 126 -5.89 0.46 11.95
CA GLU A 126 -6.36 0.86 13.28
C GLU A 126 -7.04 -0.29 14.04
N ASN A 127 -7.74 -1.15 13.32
CA ASN A 127 -8.43 -2.31 13.88
C ASN A 127 -7.59 -3.61 13.86
N GLY A 128 -6.33 -3.58 13.41
CA GLY A 128 -5.49 -4.77 13.29
C GLY A 128 -6.04 -5.81 12.29
N LYS A 129 -6.65 -5.34 11.20
CA LYS A 129 -7.34 -6.13 10.18
C LYS A 129 -6.77 -5.98 8.77
N LEU A 130 -5.50 -5.55 8.65
CA LEU A 130 -4.82 -5.61 7.37
C LEU A 130 -4.69 -7.05 6.91
N LEU A 131 -4.67 -7.28 5.61
CA LEU A 131 -4.15 -8.50 5.03
C LEU A 131 -2.70 -8.20 4.62
N ILE A 132 -1.74 -8.87 5.23
CA ILE A 132 -0.30 -8.67 5.02
C ILE A 132 0.20 -9.81 4.16
N LEU A 133 0.55 -9.52 2.92
CA LEU A 133 1.08 -10.50 1.98
C LEU A 133 2.60 -10.58 2.18
N VAL A 134 3.13 -11.73 2.63
CA VAL A 134 4.56 -11.82 2.97
C VAL A 134 5.29 -12.73 1.99
N GLY A 135 6.34 -12.19 1.37
CA GLY A 135 7.31 -12.93 0.57
C GLY A 135 8.71 -12.82 1.16
N GLY A 136 9.52 -13.85 0.90
CA GLY A 136 10.88 -14.01 1.42
C GLY A 136 11.05 -15.26 2.26
N ASP A 137 12.08 -15.30 3.11
CA ASP A 137 12.38 -16.47 3.94
C ASP A 137 11.33 -16.66 5.04
N ARG A 138 10.75 -17.88 5.10
CA ARG A 138 9.75 -18.23 6.10
C ARG A 138 10.28 -18.17 7.54
N ALA A 139 11.56 -18.50 7.76
CA ALA A 139 12.14 -18.41 9.09
C ALA A 139 12.28 -16.96 9.57
N VAL A 140 12.54 -16.04 8.64
CA VAL A 140 12.55 -14.59 8.90
C VAL A 140 11.13 -14.09 9.21
N LEU A 141 10.10 -14.60 8.52
CA LEU A 141 8.70 -14.28 8.83
C LEU A 141 8.33 -14.66 10.27
N GLU A 142 8.74 -15.84 10.75
CA GLU A 142 8.42 -16.23 12.13
C GLU A 142 9.05 -15.28 13.17
N GLN A 143 10.17 -14.65 12.85
CA GLN A 143 10.78 -13.60 13.70
C GLN A 143 10.03 -12.27 13.62
N ALA A 144 9.46 -11.91 12.46
CA ALA A 144 8.65 -10.70 12.27
C ALA A 144 7.22 -10.84 12.83
N ARG A 145 6.71 -12.05 12.91
CA ARG A 145 5.33 -12.36 13.30
C ARG A 145 4.86 -11.67 14.59
N PRO A 146 5.66 -11.64 15.70
CA PRO A 146 5.24 -10.97 16.93
C PRO A 146 4.89 -9.49 16.77
N VAL A 147 5.46 -8.81 15.77
CA VAL A 147 5.16 -7.41 15.46
C VAL A 147 4.02 -7.33 14.44
N LEU A 148 4.12 -8.06 13.32
CA LEU A 148 3.18 -7.96 12.21
C LEU A 148 1.75 -8.37 12.57
N GLN A 149 1.56 -9.35 13.47
CA GLN A 149 0.23 -9.80 13.91
C GLN A 149 -0.61 -8.71 14.59
N HIS A 150 0.02 -7.64 15.10
CA HIS A 150 -0.70 -6.48 15.64
C HIS A 150 -1.30 -5.59 14.56
N LEU A 151 -0.79 -5.68 13.32
CA LEU A 151 -1.27 -4.93 12.17
C LEU A 151 -2.38 -5.66 11.40
N GLY A 152 -2.37 -7.01 11.42
CA GLY A 152 -3.38 -7.77 10.71
C GLY A 152 -3.08 -9.26 10.54
N GLU A 153 -3.81 -9.88 9.61
CA GLU A 153 -3.65 -11.27 9.20
C GLU A 153 -2.45 -11.40 8.25
N ILE A 154 -1.59 -12.38 8.52
CA ILE A 154 -0.37 -12.65 7.75
C ILE A 154 -0.60 -13.81 6.80
N ILE A 155 -0.42 -13.58 5.50
CA ILE A 155 -0.42 -14.61 4.47
C ILE A 155 0.98 -14.73 3.88
N TYR A 156 1.63 -15.87 4.10
CA TYR A 156 2.87 -16.19 3.41
C TYR A 156 2.58 -16.63 1.98
N VAL A 157 3.16 -15.95 1.00
CA VAL A 157 2.87 -16.17 -0.42
C VAL A 157 4.04 -16.75 -1.23
N GLY A 158 5.21 -16.93 -0.63
CA GLY A 158 6.35 -17.56 -1.27
C GLY A 158 7.66 -16.78 -1.16
N GLU A 159 8.52 -16.99 -2.14
CA GLU A 159 9.82 -16.34 -2.23
C GLU A 159 9.70 -14.86 -2.63
N TRP A 160 10.85 -14.17 -2.74
CA TRP A 160 10.96 -12.77 -3.16
C TRP A 160 10.15 -12.45 -4.42
N ALA A 161 9.57 -11.29 -4.46
CA ALA A 161 8.69 -10.75 -5.48
C ALA A 161 7.30 -11.40 -5.58
N SER A 162 7.02 -12.50 -4.85
CA SER A 162 5.71 -13.15 -4.87
C SER A 162 4.62 -12.27 -4.26
N ALA A 163 4.93 -11.60 -3.15
CA ALA A 163 3.97 -10.72 -2.47
C ALA A 163 3.68 -9.45 -3.28
N GLN A 164 4.69 -8.85 -3.91
CA GLN A 164 4.48 -7.70 -4.79
C GLN A 164 3.62 -8.08 -6.01
N ARG A 165 3.90 -9.23 -6.65
CA ARG A 165 3.09 -9.73 -7.77
C ARG A 165 1.63 -9.95 -7.36
N LEU A 166 1.38 -10.57 -6.21
CA LEU A 166 0.02 -10.80 -5.70
C LEU A 166 -0.67 -9.48 -5.32
N LYS A 167 0.07 -8.54 -4.75
CA LYS A 167 -0.45 -7.19 -4.44
C LYS A 167 -0.91 -6.45 -5.70
N LEU A 168 -0.19 -6.54 -6.80
CA LEU A 168 -0.58 -5.91 -8.08
C LEU A 168 -1.85 -6.54 -8.66
N ILE A 169 -2.04 -7.86 -8.51
CA ILE A 169 -3.31 -8.52 -8.86
C ILE A 169 -4.46 -7.98 -8.01
N ALA A 170 -4.26 -7.86 -6.69
CA ALA A 170 -5.28 -7.32 -5.79
C ALA A 170 -5.66 -5.88 -6.15
N ASN A 171 -4.69 -5.02 -6.48
CA ASN A 171 -4.95 -3.64 -6.87
C ASN A 171 -5.57 -3.53 -8.28
N SER A 172 -5.23 -4.43 -9.21
CA SER A 172 -5.93 -4.55 -10.50
C SER A 172 -7.42 -4.86 -10.28
N MET A 173 -7.73 -5.84 -9.42
CA MET A 173 -9.13 -6.18 -9.10
C MET A 173 -9.86 -5.02 -8.43
N LEU A 174 -9.22 -4.30 -7.50
CA LEU A 174 -9.80 -3.12 -6.87
C LEU A 174 -10.14 -2.03 -7.89
N GLY A 175 -9.23 -1.76 -8.82
CA GLY A 175 -9.45 -0.78 -9.89
C GLY A 175 -10.59 -1.18 -10.83
N ILE A 176 -10.58 -2.43 -11.32
CA ILE A 176 -11.61 -2.97 -12.21
C ILE A 176 -12.99 -2.89 -11.57
N THR A 177 -13.14 -3.35 -10.33
CA THR A 177 -14.43 -3.33 -9.65
C THR A 177 -14.94 -1.91 -9.38
N SER A 178 -14.05 -0.97 -9.06
CA SER A 178 -14.41 0.43 -8.85
C SER A 178 -14.83 1.12 -10.15
N ALA A 179 -14.12 0.85 -11.26
CA ALA A 179 -14.47 1.39 -12.57
C ALA A 179 -15.82 0.82 -13.07
N ALA A 180 -16.03 -0.50 -12.93
CA ALA A 180 -17.28 -1.13 -13.29
C ALA A 180 -18.45 -0.58 -12.46
N ALA A 181 -18.26 -0.34 -11.15
CA ALA A 181 -19.28 0.25 -10.30
C ALA A 181 -19.66 1.68 -10.75
N ALA A 182 -18.67 2.51 -11.10
CA ALA A 182 -18.92 3.86 -11.61
C ALA A 182 -19.68 3.86 -12.93
N GLU A 183 -19.31 2.97 -13.86
CA GLU A 183 -20.02 2.79 -15.14
C GLU A 183 -21.46 2.36 -14.93
N LEU A 184 -21.70 1.30 -14.14
CA LEU A 184 -23.04 0.76 -13.91
C LEU A 184 -23.92 1.72 -13.11
N LEU A 185 -23.36 2.51 -12.18
CA LEU A 185 -24.05 3.58 -11.48
C LEU A 185 -24.52 4.67 -12.47
N THR A 186 -23.66 5.06 -13.39
CA THR A 186 -23.98 6.04 -14.43
C THR A 186 -25.05 5.53 -15.40
N ALA A 187 -24.89 4.29 -15.89
CA ALA A 187 -25.84 3.65 -16.77
C ALA A 187 -27.23 3.49 -16.10
N GLY A 188 -27.27 3.03 -14.85
CA GLY A 188 -28.49 2.88 -14.10
C GLY A 188 -29.23 4.20 -13.87
N LYS A 189 -28.51 5.30 -13.58
CA LYS A 189 -29.08 6.64 -13.53
C LYS A 189 -29.69 7.05 -14.88
N ALA A 190 -29.02 6.78 -15.99
CA ALA A 190 -29.47 7.13 -17.33
C ALA A 190 -30.77 6.41 -17.72
N ILE A 191 -31.02 5.21 -17.20
CA ILE A 191 -32.27 4.47 -17.41
C ILE A 191 -33.33 4.70 -16.32
N GLY A 192 -33.11 5.70 -15.43
CA GLY A 192 -34.12 6.16 -14.47
C GLY A 192 -34.15 5.44 -13.13
N LEU A 193 -33.10 4.64 -12.78
CA LEU A 193 -33.04 3.95 -11.48
C LEU A 193 -32.50 4.87 -10.38
N ASP A 194 -32.91 4.62 -9.13
CA ASP A 194 -32.41 5.31 -7.96
C ASP A 194 -30.94 4.93 -7.67
N PRO A 195 -30.03 5.92 -7.53
CA PRO A 195 -28.61 5.66 -7.30
C PRO A 195 -28.31 4.83 -6.03
N ASN A 196 -29.08 5.01 -4.95
CA ASN A 196 -28.89 4.27 -3.71
C ASN A 196 -29.25 2.80 -3.88
N GLN A 197 -30.33 2.53 -4.64
CA GLN A 197 -30.74 1.15 -4.96
C GLN A 197 -29.68 0.47 -5.83
N ILE A 198 -29.15 1.16 -6.88
CA ILE A 198 -28.08 0.63 -7.72
C ILE A 198 -26.87 0.30 -6.83
N PHE A 199 -26.41 1.27 -6.06
CA PHE A 199 -25.20 1.12 -5.23
C PHE A 199 -25.37 0.00 -4.20
N SER A 200 -26.54 -0.13 -3.57
CA SER A 200 -26.83 -1.20 -2.61
C SER A 200 -26.69 -2.61 -3.22
N ILE A 201 -27.02 -2.76 -4.50
CA ILE A 201 -26.83 -4.03 -5.22
C ILE A 201 -25.35 -4.22 -5.58
N LEU A 202 -24.66 -3.19 -6.07
CA LEU A 202 -23.23 -3.28 -6.41
C LEU A 202 -22.37 -3.69 -5.21
N VAL A 203 -22.65 -3.16 -4.02
CA VAL A 203 -21.98 -3.52 -2.77
C VAL A 203 -22.17 -4.99 -2.40
N ARG A 204 -23.30 -5.61 -2.73
CA ARG A 204 -23.52 -7.06 -2.49
C ARG A 204 -22.56 -7.94 -3.29
N PHE A 205 -22.20 -7.52 -4.51
CA PHE A 205 -21.23 -8.23 -5.35
C PHE A 205 -19.78 -7.86 -5.02
N SER A 206 -19.54 -6.64 -4.54
CA SER A 206 -18.22 -6.14 -4.16
C SER A 206 -18.28 -5.33 -2.85
N PRO A 207 -18.26 -6.01 -1.69
CA PRO A 207 -18.44 -5.35 -0.37
C PRO A 207 -17.46 -4.22 -0.09
N GLY A 208 -16.24 -4.28 -0.66
CA GLY A 208 -15.22 -3.24 -0.54
C GLY A 208 -15.63 -1.86 -1.11
N LEU A 209 -16.64 -1.81 -1.98
CA LEU A 209 -17.20 -0.56 -2.50
C LEU A 209 -17.92 0.23 -1.39
N GLY A 210 -18.52 -0.43 -0.40
CA GLY A 210 -19.27 0.21 0.68
C GLY A 210 -18.43 1.25 1.46
N ALA A 211 -17.14 1.01 1.62
CA ALA A 211 -16.25 1.98 2.25
C ALA A 211 -16.08 3.30 1.47
N ARG A 212 -16.54 3.35 0.22
CA ARG A 212 -16.46 4.49 -0.71
C ARG A 212 -17.83 5.04 -1.12
N GLU A 213 -18.88 4.69 -0.39
CA GLU A 213 -20.26 5.11 -0.69
C GLU A 213 -20.39 6.60 -0.91
N SER A 214 -19.84 7.42 0.00
CA SER A 214 -19.89 8.89 -0.12
C SER A 214 -19.20 9.41 -1.39
N GLY A 215 -18.15 8.75 -1.86
CA GLY A 215 -17.51 9.09 -3.14
C GLY A 215 -18.40 8.74 -4.34
N PHE A 216 -19.00 7.55 -4.36
CA PHE A 216 -19.82 7.10 -5.47
C PHE A 216 -21.18 7.80 -5.56
N LEU A 217 -21.82 8.09 -4.41
CA LEU A 217 -23.17 8.66 -4.38
C LEU A 217 -23.21 10.18 -4.21
N HIS A 218 -22.22 10.77 -3.50
CA HIS A 218 -22.26 12.15 -3.08
C HIS A 218 -21.04 12.98 -3.53
N ASP A 219 -20.20 12.44 -4.42
CA ASP A 219 -18.99 13.08 -4.94
C ASP A 219 -17.99 13.53 -3.84
N GLN A 220 -17.96 12.82 -2.70
CA GLN A 220 -17.10 13.08 -1.55
C GLN A 220 -15.93 12.09 -1.53
N HIS A 221 -14.76 12.52 -2.04
CA HIS A 221 -13.57 11.66 -2.23
C HIS A 221 -12.47 11.88 -1.19
N THR A 222 -12.82 12.55 -0.09
CA THR A 222 -11.94 12.77 1.06
C THR A 222 -12.65 12.35 2.34
N PRO A 223 -11.92 11.77 3.33
CA PRO A 223 -10.50 11.46 3.29
C PRO A 223 -10.15 10.40 2.25
N THR A 224 -9.03 10.57 1.54
CA THR A 224 -8.56 9.63 0.53
C THR A 224 -8.05 8.35 1.19
N MET A 225 -8.66 7.22 0.89
CA MET A 225 -8.17 5.90 1.34
C MET A 225 -7.07 5.35 0.42
N PHE A 226 -7.25 5.51 -0.90
CA PHE A 226 -6.28 5.15 -1.91
C PHE A 226 -6.38 6.14 -3.08
N ALA A 227 -5.28 6.85 -3.38
CA ALA A 227 -5.32 7.93 -4.37
C ALA A 227 -5.36 7.40 -5.80
N VAL A 228 -6.05 8.12 -6.68
CA VAL A 228 -6.12 7.82 -8.12
C VAL A 228 -4.73 7.62 -8.72
N ARG A 229 -3.76 8.52 -8.44
CA ARG A 229 -2.38 8.41 -8.95
C ARG A 229 -1.67 7.13 -8.47
N ASP A 230 -1.94 6.70 -7.24
CA ASP A 230 -1.30 5.50 -6.67
C ASP A 230 -1.87 4.23 -7.32
N LEU A 231 -3.17 4.20 -7.60
CA LEU A 231 -3.78 3.11 -8.36
C LEU A 231 -3.25 3.08 -9.81
N VAL A 232 -3.15 4.22 -10.50
CA VAL A 232 -2.58 4.29 -11.85
C VAL A 232 -1.14 3.77 -11.86
N LYS A 233 -0.32 4.13 -10.87
CA LYS A 233 1.03 3.60 -10.69
C LYS A 233 1.00 2.06 -10.59
N ASP A 234 0.15 1.51 -9.72
CA ASP A 234 0.07 0.06 -9.48
C ASP A 234 -0.45 -0.70 -10.71
N LEU A 235 -1.44 -0.14 -11.43
CA LEU A 235 -1.94 -0.72 -12.68
C LEU A 235 -0.85 -0.73 -13.77
N ASN A 236 -0.04 0.33 -13.89
CA ASN A 236 1.11 0.37 -14.81
C ASN A 236 2.15 -0.70 -14.46
N LEU A 237 2.48 -0.87 -13.17
CA LEU A 237 3.39 -1.93 -12.72
C LEU A 237 2.82 -3.31 -13.04
N GLY A 238 1.55 -3.55 -12.75
CA GLY A 238 0.87 -4.82 -13.02
C GLY A 238 0.85 -5.13 -14.51
N GLU A 239 0.41 -4.18 -15.36
CA GLU A 239 0.33 -4.36 -16.82
C GLU A 239 1.70 -4.72 -17.40
N ARG A 240 2.77 -4.01 -17.01
CA ARG A 240 4.13 -4.32 -17.45
C ARG A 240 4.51 -5.78 -17.16
N ILE A 241 4.29 -6.24 -15.94
CA ILE A 241 4.64 -7.61 -15.51
C ILE A 241 3.80 -8.66 -16.24
N TYR A 242 2.50 -8.38 -16.44
CA TYR A 242 1.61 -9.29 -17.17
C TYR A 242 2.03 -9.41 -18.64
N ASP A 243 2.35 -8.29 -19.30
CA ASP A 243 2.79 -8.27 -20.69
C ASP A 243 4.15 -8.97 -20.87
N GLU A 244 5.11 -8.79 -19.96
CA GLU A 244 6.42 -9.48 -19.97
C GLU A 244 6.26 -11.02 -19.91
N ARG A 245 5.17 -11.51 -19.33
CA ARG A 245 4.83 -12.94 -19.24
C ARG A 245 3.81 -13.41 -20.27
N GLY A 246 3.45 -12.54 -21.23
CA GLY A 246 2.49 -12.85 -22.29
C GLY A 246 1.04 -13.00 -21.81
N ALA A 247 0.71 -12.54 -20.61
CA ALA A 247 -0.65 -12.56 -20.09
C ALA A 247 -1.50 -11.46 -20.71
N ARG A 248 -2.67 -11.81 -21.27
CA ARG A 248 -3.62 -10.84 -21.83
C ARG A 248 -4.54 -10.30 -20.73
N THR A 249 -4.42 -9.01 -20.43
CA THR A 249 -5.20 -8.35 -19.37
C THR A 249 -5.97 -7.11 -19.87
N PRO A 250 -6.92 -7.27 -20.83
CA PRO A 250 -7.60 -6.14 -21.47
C PRO A 250 -8.40 -5.30 -20.47
N LEU A 251 -9.00 -5.90 -19.42
CA LEU A 251 -9.73 -5.15 -18.40
C LEU A 251 -8.79 -4.29 -17.56
N THR A 252 -7.62 -4.79 -17.17
CA THR A 252 -6.62 -4.01 -16.43
C THR A 252 -6.16 -2.81 -17.26
N ARG A 253 -5.87 -3.02 -18.55
CA ARG A 253 -5.46 -1.97 -19.49
C ARG A 253 -6.53 -0.89 -19.61
N LEU A 254 -7.76 -1.27 -19.92
CA LEU A 254 -8.88 -0.34 -20.00
C LEU A 254 -9.06 0.43 -18.67
N THR A 255 -9.03 -0.27 -17.56
CA THR A 255 -9.16 0.35 -16.23
C THR A 255 -8.06 1.39 -15.99
N ARG A 256 -6.81 1.08 -16.32
CA ARG A 256 -5.69 2.03 -16.23
C ARG A 256 -5.93 3.28 -17.08
N GLU A 257 -6.42 3.10 -18.31
CA GLU A 257 -6.76 4.22 -19.21
C GLU A 257 -7.84 5.11 -18.58
N LEU A 258 -8.94 4.52 -18.08
CA LEU A 258 -10.03 5.23 -17.43
C LEU A 258 -9.55 6.05 -16.22
N TYR A 259 -8.70 5.45 -15.37
CA TYR A 259 -8.13 6.15 -14.23
C TYR A 259 -7.10 7.22 -14.63
N THR A 260 -6.34 7.00 -15.71
CA THR A 260 -5.44 8.01 -16.27
C THR A 260 -6.22 9.24 -16.75
N GLU A 261 -7.35 9.04 -17.43
CA GLU A 261 -8.27 10.12 -17.82
C GLU A 261 -8.88 10.86 -16.61
N THR A 262 -9.04 10.17 -15.49
CA THR A 262 -9.55 10.76 -14.24
C THR A 262 -8.50 11.61 -13.50
N MET A 263 -7.21 11.38 -13.75
CA MET A 263 -6.11 12.05 -13.02
C MET A 263 -6.15 13.59 -13.04
N PRO A 264 -6.45 14.28 -14.16
CA PRO A 264 -6.53 15.72 -14.15
C PRO A 264 -7.55 16.24 -13.11
N GLY A 265 -7.05 16.98 -12.11
CA GLY A 265 -7.87 17.50 -11.00
C GLY A 265 -8.31 16.49 -9.93
N SER A 266 -7.98 15.20 -10.10
CA SER A 266 -8.39 14.13 -9.16
C SER A 266 -7.26 13.22 -8.71
N ALA A 267 -6.02 13.50 -9.06
CA ALA A 267 -4.87 12.63 -8.78
C ALA A 267 -4.70 12.26 -7.29
N ASP A 268 -4.97 13.20 -6.39
CA ASP A 268 -4.84 13.05 -4.93
C ASP A 268 -6.14 12.59 -4.24
N LEU A 269 -7.24 12.54 -4.97
CA LEU A 269 -8.54 12.09 -4.48
C LEU A 269 -8.58 10.56 -4.38
N ASP A 270 -9.53 10.05 -3.61
CA ASP A 270 -9.80 8.60 -3.55
C ASP A 270 -10.22 8.06 -4.93
N ILE A 271 -9.90 6.79 -5.19
CA ILE A 271 -10.21 6.11 -6.46
C ILE A 271 -11.69 6.13 -6.83
N SER A 272 -12.60 6.39 -5.89
CA SER A 272 -14.02 6.63 -6.16
C SER A 272 -14.24 7.85 -7.08
N ALA A 273 -13.25 8.76 -7.22
CA ALA A 273 -13.30 9.89 -8.14
C ALA A 273 -13.42 9.49 -9.63
N ILE A 274 -13.31 8.21 -9.95
CA ILE A 274 -13.63 7.65 -11.28
C ILE A 274 -15.05 8.03 -11.76
N VAL A 275 -15.99 8.30 -10.84
CA VAL A 275 -17.35 8.77 -11.19
C VAL A 275 -17.38 10.16 -11.84
N ARG A 276 -16.30 10.96 -11.67
CA ARG A 276 -16.15 12.29 -12.27
C ARG A 276 -15.69 12.24 -13.73
N ARG A 277 -15.36 11.05 -14.23
CA ARG A 277 -14.94 10.92 -15.61
C ARG A 277 -16.03 11.50 -16.54
N PRO A 278 -15.65 12.40 -17.48
CA PRO A 278 -16.62 12.93 -18.44
C PRO A 278 -17.30 11.78 -19.18
N ALA A 279 -18.63 11.79 -19.25
CA ALA A 279 -19.33 10.92 -20.19
C ALA A 279 -18.82 11.31 -21.59
N GLN A 280 -18.12 10.42 -22.26
CA GLN A 280 -17.80 10.65 -23.66
C GLN A 280 -19.13 10.74 -24.40
N MET A 281 -19.38 11.92 -24.98
CA MET A 281 -20.53 12.15 -25.87
C MET A 281 -20.35 11.34 -27.16
#